data_52aa73ebe2e140def384f821597eaedb
#
_entry.id   52aa73ebe2e140def384f821597eaedb
#
_cell.length_a   1.000
_cell.length_b   1.000
_cell.length_c   1.000
_cell.angle_alpha   90.00
_cell.angle_beta   90.00
_cell.angle_gamma   90.00
#
_symmetry.space_group_name_H-M   'P 1'
#
loop_
_entity.id
_entity.type
_entity.pdbx_description
1 polymer ?
#
loop_
_entity_poly.entity_id
_entity_poly.type
_entity_poly.pdbx_seq_one_letter_code
_entity_poly.pdbx_strand_id
1 'polypeptide(L)'
;MGDRAASSSGPGRGICAGDTVLLADVGNSRIKLARLDDFAADAGLPTVARRQDLDSRGFHPDNLERWLLGVAPGPAVILVASVYEAAATRLEATVAEISATTHRPVRQRRIGHQDLPLAVALDEPHKVGIDRLAAAAAASLVKPAGRPAVIVDCGTAVTVDMVAADGRFLGGAILPGPALMARALADGTSKLPAVAALVGGELPAMPGRSTEAAIAAGIGHGIRGAVARLVAEARAASGGDAATILTGGWADAVRDVLPDAVVIPDLVLTGIALGAGRACGR
;
A
#
# COMPACT_ATOMS: atom_id res chain seq x y z
N MET A 1 -30.14 43.17 16.40
CA MET A 1 -28.82 43.08 15.77
C MET A 1 -28.42 41.64 15.86
N GLY A 2 -28.66 40.91 14.78
CA GLY A 2 -28.49 39.45 14.80
C GLY A 2 -27.14 39.07 14.20
N ASP A 3 -26.39 38.35 14.99
CA ASP A 3 -25.13 37.75 14.58
C ASP A 3 -25.44 36.45 13.81
N ARG A 4 -25.20 36.45 12.52
CA ARG A 4 -25.28 35.26 11.69
C ARG A 4 -23.96 34.50 11.85
N ALA A 5 -23.97 33.49 12.70
CA ALA A 5 -22.91 32.51 12.77
C ALA A 5 -22.76 31.82 11.40
N ALA A 6 -21.61 31.97 10.79
CA ALA A 6 -21.22 31.24 9.58
C ALA A 6 -21.17 29.75 9.91
N SER A 7 -22.02 28.96 9.27
CA SER A 7 -21.98 27.50 9.34
C SER A 7 -20.73 27.02 8.62
N SER A 8 -19.73 26.60 9.37
CA SER A 8 -18.61 25.81 8.88
C SER A 8 -19.15 24.47 8.35
N SER A 9 -19.12 24.31 7.04
CA SER A 9 -19.39 23.03 6.35
C SER A 9 -18.30 22.03 6.76
N GLY A 10 -18.59 21.19 7.75
CA GLY A 10 -17.72 20.11 8.17
C GLY A 10 -17.60 19.03 7.07
N PRO A 11 -16.41 18.45 6.87
CA PRO A 11 -16.21 17.34 5.95
C PRO A 11 -16.69 16.05 6.60
N GLY A 12 -17.69 15.37 6.06
CA GLY A 12 -18.08 14.09 6.60
C GLY A 12 -19.48 13.60 6.25
N ARG A 13 -19.84 13.58 4.97
CA ARG A 13 -20.91 12.65 4.59
C ARG A 13 -20.27 11.28 4.37
N GLY A 14 -20.66 10.29 5.20
CA GLY A 14 -20.26 8.90 5.07
C GLY A 14 -20.52 8.33 3.67
N ILE A 15 -20.05 7.13 3.41
CA ILE A 15 -20.36 6.37 2.20
C ILE A 15 -21.87 6.13 2.19
N CYS A 16 -22.56 6.54 1.13
CA CYS A 16 -23.99 6.37 0.99
C CYS A 16 -24.31 5.00 0.38
N ALA A 17 -25.47 4.45 0.71
CA ALA A 17 -25.95 3.25 0.04
C ALA A 17 -26.10 3.56 -1.47
N GLY A 18 -25.47 2.71 -2.31
CA GLY A 18 -25.45 2.89 -3.77
C GLY A 18 -24.22 3.61 -4.33
N ASP A 19 -23.32 4.14 -3.48
CA ASP A 19 -22.05 4.67 -3.97
C ASP A 19 -21.13 3.53 -4.47
N THR A 20 -20.47 3.76 -5.61
CA THR A 20 -19.31 2.98 -5.99
C THR A 20 -18.12 3.41 -5.13
N VAL A 21 -17.53 2.49 -4.39
CA VAL A 21 -16.34 2.76 -3.57
C VAL A 21 -15.08 2.50 -4.39
N LEU A 22 -14.26 3.52 -4.51
CA LEU A 22 -12.97 3.48 -5.17
C LEU A 22 -11.86 3.65 -4.13
N LEU A 23 -10.73 3.04 -4.38
CA LEU A 23 -9.58 3.02 -3.48
C LEU A 23 -8.36 3.57 -4.22
N ALA A 24 -7.56 4.36 -3.54
CA ALA A 24 -6.30 4.89 -4.04
C ALA A 24 -5.21 4.75 -2.98
N ASP A 25 -4.20 3.94 -3.29
CA ASP A 25 -2.93 3.88 -2.57
C ASP A 25 -1.91 4.75 -3.32
N VAL A 26 -1.60 5.91 -2.77
CA VAL A 26 -0.69 6.90 -3.37
C VAL A 26 0.71 6.74 -2.80
N GLY A 27 1.50 5.88 -3.43
CA GLY A 27 2.90 5.63 -3.09
C GLY A 27 3.87 6.58 -3.80
N ASN A 28 5.17 6.46 -3.47
CA ASN A 28 6.24 7.29 -4.05
C ASN A 28 6.50 7.07 -5.54
N SER A 29 6.22 5.89 -6.07
CA SER A 29 6.46 5.55 -7.48
C SER A 29 5.16 5.34 -8.26
N ARG A 30 4.12 4.82 -7.62
CA ARG A 30 2.85 4.48 -8.27
C ARG A 30 1.67 4.89 -7.41
N ILE A 31 0.61 5.31 -8.08
CA ILE A 31 -0.74 5.39 -7.53
C ILE A 31 -1.46 4.12 -7.96
N LYS A 32 -1.82 3.28 -7.01
CA LYS A 32 -2.62 2.08 -7.28
C LYS A 32 -4.08 2.39 -7.04
N LEU A 33 -4.89 2.22 -8.06
CA LEU A 33 -6.33 2.44 -8.02
C LEU A 33 -7.04 1.10 -8.10
N ALA A 34 -8.16 0.96 -7.40
CA ALA A 34 -9.04 -0.19 -7.52
C ALA A 34 -10.50 0.20 -7.22
N ARG A 35 -11.44 -0.61 -7.68
CA ARG A 35 -12.82 -0.59 -7.22
C ARG A 35 -12.98 -1.64 -6.11
N LEU A 36 -13.66 -1.27 -5.04
CA LEU A 36 -14.15 -2.23 -4.07
C LEU A 36 -15.32 -3.01 -4.68
N ASP A 37 -15.18 -4.32 -4.79
CA ASP A 37 -16.23 -5.19 -5.36
C ASP A 37 -17.18 -5.72 -4.30
N ASP A 38 -16.61 -6.22 -3.19
CA ASP A 38 -17.39 -6.76 -2.10
C ASP A 38 -16.74 -6.42 -0.76
N PHE A 39 -17.58 -6.03 0.17
CA PHE A 39 -17.21 -5.85 1.57
C PHE A 39 -17.67 -7.11 2.30
N ALA A 40 -16.84 -8.16 2.27
CA ALA A 40 -17.21 -9.44 2.86
C ALA A 40 -17.69 -9.27 4.30
N ALA A 41 -18.98 -9.53 4.53
CA ALA A 41 -19.61 -9.39 5.85
C ALA A 41 -19.16 -10.50 6.83
N ASP A 42 -18.65 -11.61 6.32
CA ASP A 42 -18.33 -12.81 7.09
C ASP A 42 -16.83 -13.10 7.13
N ALA A 43 -16.08 -12.30 7.91
CA ALA A 43 -14.68 -12.58 8.33
C ALA A 43 -13.62 -12.72 7.21
N GLY A 44 -13.92 -12.32 5.97
CA GLY A 44 -12.98 -12.28 4.86
C GLY A 44 -12.39 -10.87 4.62
N LEU A 45 -11.34 -10.80 3.81
CA LEU A 45 -10.85 -9.51 3.31
C LEU A 45 -11.82 -8.93 2.27
N PRO A 46 -12.00 -7.59 2.24
CA PRO A 46 -12.68 -6.94 1.13
C PRO A 46 -12.03 -7.31 -0.19
N THR A 47 -12.82 -7.58 -1.22
CA THR A 47 -12.32 -7.88 -2.56
C THR A 47 -12.23 -6.63 -3.41
N VAL A 48 -11.13 -6.51 -4.14
CA VAL A 48 -10.86 -5.38 -5.03
C VAL A 48 -10.72 -5.85 -6.47
N ALA A 49 -11.21 -5.05 -7.40
CA ALA A 49 -11.16 -5.34 -8.82
C ALA A 49 -10.88 -4.08 -9.65
N ARG A 50 -10.84 -4.22 -10.97
CA ARG A 50 -10.69 -3.10 -11.90
C ARG A 50 -9.49 -2.23 -11.59
N ARG A 51 -8.35 -2.86 -11.32
CA ARG A 51 -7.11 -2.17 -10.98
C ARG A 51 -6.58 -1.30 -12.12
N GLN A 52 -6.00 -0.16 -11.73
CA GLN A 52 -5.23 0.73 -12.58
C GLN A 52 -4.04 1.26 -11.80
N ASP A 53 -2.85 1.18 -12.40
CA ASP A 53 -1.65 1.82 -11.87
C ASP A 53 -1.35 3.09 -12.66
N LEU A 54 -1.03 4.18 -11.97
CA LEU A 54 -0.58 5.45 -12.54
C LEU A 54 0.80 5.80 -11.99
N ASP A 55 1.60 6.55 -12.74
CA ASP A 55 2.88 7.05 -12.24
C ASP A 55 2.65 8.20 -11.25
N SER A 56 3.20 8.10 -10.04
CA SER A 56 3.07 9.15 -9.01
C SER A 56 3.79 10.45 -9.36
N ARG A 57 4.77 10.43 -10.26
CA ARG A 57 5.49 11.63 -10.70
C ARG A 57 4.74 12.41 -11.75
N GLY A 58 3.89 11.73 -12.52
CA GLY A 58 3.03 12.35 -13.52
C GLY A 58 2.26 11.29 -14.31
N PHE A 59 0.97 11.48 -14.41
CA PHE A 59 0.08 10.64 -15.21
C PHE A 59 -0.74 11.52 -16.16
N HIS A 60 -1.20 10.94 -17.27
CA HIS A 60 -2.09 11.63 -18.18
C HIS A 60 -3.53 11.61 -17.63
N PRO A 61 -4.22 12.76 -17.51
CA PRO A 61 -5.59 12.84 -16.99
C PRO A 61 -6.57 11.87 -17.67
N ASP A 62 -6.48 11.71 -19.00
CA ASP A 62 -7.36 10.82 -19.78
C ASP A 62 -7.31 9.36 -19.31
N ASN A 63 -6.15 8.90 -18.77
CA ASN A 63 -6.04 7.54 -18.26
C ASN A 63 -6.89 7.37 -17.00
N LEU A 64 -6.87 8.37 -16.12
CA LEU A 64 -7.69 8.39 -14.92
C LEU A 64 -9.18 8.56 -15.27
N GLU A 65 -9.50 9.46 -16.20
CA GLU A 65 -10.88 9.67 -16.65
C GLU A 65 -11.48 8.40 -17.25
N ARG A 66 -10.78 7.78 -18.20
CA ARG A 66 -11.22 6.51 -18.82
C ARG A 66 -11.46 5.42 -17.79
N TRP A 67 -10.58 5.31 -16.80
CA TRP A 67 -10.76 4.34 -15.73
C TRP A 67 -11.97 4.68 -14.87
N LEU A 68 -12.10 5.92 -14.39
CA LEU A 68 -13.24 6.38 -13.57
C LEU A 68 -14.57 6.14 -14.26
N LEU A 69 -14.69 6.52 -15.54
CA LEU A 69 -15.92 6.33 -16.33
C LEU A 69 -16.26 4.84 -16.52
N GLY A 70 -15.25 3.99 -16.63
CA GLY A 70 -15.42 2.55 -16.81
C GLY A 70 -15.80 1.80 -15.54
N VAL A 71 -15.43 2.30 -14.35
CA VAL A 71 -15.63 1.58 -13.07
C VAL A 71 -16.72 2.17 -12.19
N ALA A 72 -17.09 3.45 -12.39
CA ALA A 72 -18.10 4.16 -11.62
C ALA A 72 -19.15 4.78 -12.53
N PRO A 73 -20.17 4.02 -12.95
CA PRO A 73 -21.23 4.53 -13.85
C PRO A 73 -22.17 5.54 -13.16
N GLY A 74 -22.18 5.57 -11.82
CA GLY A 74 -23.00 6.46 -10.98
C GLY A 74 -22.16 7.22 -9.97
N PRO A 75 -22.80 7.73 -8.89
CA PRO A 75 -22.11 8.38 -7.80
C PRO A 75 -21.02 7.49 -7.19
N ALA A 76 -19.87 8.08 -6.86
CA ALA A 76 -18.75 7.34 -6.30
C ALA A 76 -18.10 8.09 -5.13
N VAL A 77 -17.38 7.36 -4.31
CA VAL A 77 -16.46 7.90 -3.32
C VAL A 77 -15.09 7.24 -3.52
N ILE A 78 -14.04 8.05 -3.59
CA ILE A 78 -12.67 7.55 -3.63
C ILE A 78 -12.02 7.75 -2.24
N LEU A 79 -11.53 6.66 -1.67
CA LEU A 79 -10.77 6.64 -0.42
C LEU A 79 -9.29 6.74 -0.78
N VAL A 80 -8.62 7.78 -0.30
CA VAL A 80 -7.23 8.07 -0.66
C VAL A 80 -6.33 7.89 0.56
N ALA A 81 -5.45 6.91 0.53
CA ALA A 81 -4.33 6.79 1.45
C ALA A 81 -3.05 7.23 0.75
N SER A 82 -2.23 8.05 1.39
CA SER A 82 -1.07 8.63 0.72
C SER A 82 0.14 8.72 1.64
N VAL A 83 1.29 8.38 1.08
CA VAL A 83 2.63 8.68 1.60
C VAL A 83 3.40 9.66 0.70
N TYR A 84 2.72 10.23 -0.31
CA TYR A 84 3.29 11.22 -1.23
C TYR A 84 2.30 12.35 -1.55
N GLU A 85 2.36 13.41 -0.78
CA GLU A 85 1.36 14.49 -0.78
C GLU A 85 1.20 15.17 -2.15
N ALA A 86 2.30 15.45 -2.86
CA ALA A 86 2.22 16.10 -4.17
C ALA A 86 1.45 15.26 -5.21
N ALA A 87 1.63 13.92 -5.18
CA ALA A 87 0.89 13.01 -6.06
C ALA A 87 -0.58 12.91 -5.67
N ALA A 88 -0.86 12.89 -4.37
CA ALA A 88 -2.24 12.85 -3.87
C ALA A 88 -3.01 14.12 -4.22
N THR A 89 -2.42 15.30 -4.03
CA THR A 89 -3.03 16.58 -4.42
C THR A 89 -3.33 16.62 -5.92
N ARG A 90 -2.40 16.13 -6.75
CA ARG A 90 -2.62 16.04 -8.20
C ARG A 90 -3.76 15.09 -8.54
N LEU A 91 -3.79 13.89 -7.92
CA LEU A 91 -4.88 12.93 -8.12
C LEU A 91 -6.22 13.56 -7.77
N GLU A 92 -6.31 14.20 -6.61
CA GLU A 92 -7.54 14.80 -6.10
C GLU A 92 -8.03 15.95 -6.98
N ALA A 93 -7.13 16.81 -7.45
CA ALA A 93 -7.47 17.89 -8.37
C ALA A 93 -8.00 17.34 -9.70
N THR A 94 -7.34 16.32 -10.26
CA THR A 94 -7.79 15.69 -11.52
C THR A 94 -9.13 14.99 -11.35
N VAL A 95 -9.37 14.28 -10.24
CA VAL A 95 -10.67 13.66 -9.94
C VAL A 95 -11.77 14.73 -9.84
N ALA A 96 -11.50 15.87 -9.19
CA ALA A 96 -12.47 16.96 -9.06
C ALA A 96 -12.80 17.56 -10.43
N GLU A 97 -11.81 17.76 -11.30
CA GLU A 97 -12.01 18.25 -12.68
C GLU A 97 -12.85 17.27 -13.51
N ILE A 98 -12.51 15.98 -13.51
CA ILE A 98 -13.27 14.94 -14.20
C ILE A 98 -14.72 14.88 -13.67
N SER A 99 -14.91 14.96 -12.35
CA SER A 99 -16.24 14.97 -11.74
C SER A 99 -17.09 16.16 -12.23
N ALA A 100 -16.49 17.33 -12.35
CA ALA A 100 -17.17 18.53 -12.83
C ALA A 100 -17.50 18.46 -14.33
N THR A 101 -16.56 18.06 -15.17
CA THR A 101 -16.71 18.03 -16.65
C THR A 101 -17.65 16.92 -17.11
N THR A 102 -17.64 15.78 -16.44
CA THR A 102 -18.49 14.63 -16.80
C THR A 102 -19.85 14.64 -16.11
N HIS A 103 -20.11 15.59 -15.20
CA HIS A 103 -21.29 15.64 -14.34
C HIS A 103 -21.52 14.35 -13.52
N ARG A 104 -20.47 13.60 -13.24
CA ARG A 104 -20.51 12.39 -12.40
C ARG A 104 -19.92 12.71 -11.03
N PRO A 105 -20.70 12.75 -9.96
CA PRO A 105 -20.19 13.14 -8.64
C PRO A 105 -19.25 12.07 -8.08
N VAL A 106 -17.98 12.43 -7.92
CA VAL A 106 -16.97 11.63 -7.23
C VAL A 106 -16.53 12.38 -5.97
N ARG A 107 -16.97 11.90 -4.82
CA ARG A 107 -16.54 12.43 -3.53
C ARG A 107 -15.16 11.88 -3.20
N GLN A 108 -14.38 12.65 -2.48
CA GLN A 108 -13.01 12.27 -2.09
C GLN A 108 -12.89 12.28 -0.58
N ARG A 109 -12.21 11.26 -0.03
CA ARG A 109 -11.96 11.15 1.40
C ARG A 109 -10.55 10.64 1.65
N ARG A 110 -9.76 11.40 2.39
CA ARG A 110 -8.47 10.93 2.90
C ARG A 110 -8.68 9.92 4.01
N ILE A 111 -7.86 8.88 3.99
CA ILE A 111 -7.81 7.85 5.04
C ILE A 111 -6.58 8.09 5.88
N GLY A 112 -6.78 8.29 7.18
CA GLY A 112 -5.74 8.39 8.18
C GLY A 112 -5.70 7.16 9.10
N HIS A 113 -4.74 7.13 10.03
CA HIS A 113 -4.59 6.00 10.96
C HIS A 113 -5.84 5.77 11.84
N GLN A 114 -6.59 6.83 12.16
CA GLN A 114 -7.80 6.75 12.98
C GLN A 114 -8.99 6.12 12.25
N ASP A 115 -8.96 6.10 10.91
CA ASP A 115 -10.01 5.49 10.10
C ASP A 115 -9.88 3.97 10.02
N LEU A 116 -8.67 3.44 10.26
CA LEU A 116 -8.40 2.01 10.17
C LEU A 116 -8.81 1.28 11.46
N PRO A 117 -9.35 0.04 11.36
CA PRO A 117 -9.66 -0.80 12.50
C PRO A 117 -8.39 -1.45 13.09
N LEU A 118 -7.41 -0.63 13.47
CA LEU A 118 -6.10 -1.06 13.92
C LEU A 118 -5.67 -0.25 15.15
N ALA A 119 -5.30 -0.91 16.21
CA ALA A 119 -4.59 -0.28 17.31
C ALA A 119 -3.10 -0.20 17.00
N VAL A 120 -2.47 0.93 17.30
CA VAL A 120 -1.04 1.15 17.02
C VAL A 120 -0.31 1.33 18.35
N ALA A 121 0.67 0.46 18.61
CA ALA A 121 1.45 0.45 19.86
C ALA A 121 2.76 1.24 19.69
N LEU A 122 2.67 2.45 19.14
CA LEU A 122 3.81 3.37 18.96
C LEU A 122 3.44 4.74 19.52
N ASP A 123 4.46 5.49 19.96
CA ASP A 123 4.26 6.82 20.58
C ASP A 123 3.68 7.84 19.59
N GLU A 124 4.03 7.72 18.31
CA GLU A 124 3.63 8.67 17.26
C GLU A 124 2.97 7.95 16.07
N PRO A 125 1.73 7.44 16.21
CA PRO A 125 1.04 6.69 15.15
C PRO A 125 0.87 7.47 13.86
N HIS A 126 0.74 8.79 13.94
CA HIS A 126 0.55 9.69 12.80
C HIS A 126 1.80 9.83 11.90
N LYS A 127 2.97 9.43 12.39
CA LYS A 127 4.22 9.42 11.61
C LYS A 127 4.45 8.12 10.84
N VAL A 128 3.65 7.09 11.10
CA VAL A 128 3.74 5.84 10.35
C VAL A 128 3.08 6.00 8.98
N GLY A 129 3.71 5.49 7.94
CA GLY A 129 3.12 5.46 6.59
C GLY A 129 1.77 4.76 6.62
N ILE A 130 0.76 5.41 6.04
CA ILE A 130 -0.61 4.88 6.03
C ILE A 130 -0.73 3.57 5.26
N ASP A 131 0.12 3.34 4.27
CA ASP A 131 0.27 2.10 3.53
C ASP A 131 0.61 0.92 4.46
N ARG A 132 1.58 1.10 5.37
CA ARG A 132 1.96 0.10 6.36
C ARG A 132 0.83 -0.21 7.33
N LEU A 133 0.13 0.82 7.80
CA LEU A 133 -1.02 0.65 8.71
C LEU A 133 -2.21 -0.02 8.01
N ALA A 134 -2.45 0.31 6.75
CA ALA A 134 -3.49 -0.34 5.95
C ALA A 134 -3.17 -1.83 5.74
N ALA A 135 -1.93 -2.16 5.35
CA ALA A 135 -1.50 -3.55 5.23
C ALA A 135 -1.63 -4.32 6.55
N ALA A 136 -1.27 -3.68 7.68
CA ALA A 136 -1.38 -4.28 9.01
C ALA A 136 -2.85 -4.49 9.44
N ALA A 137 -3.74 -3.55 9.11
CA ALA A 137 -5.18 -3.69 9.38
C ALA A 137 -5.76 -4.90 8.63
N ALA A 138 -5.44 -5.05 7.34
CA ALA A 138 -5.85 -6.21 6.55
C ALA A 138 -5.24 -7.51 7.09
N ALA A 139 -3.94 -7.52 7.39
CA ALA A 139 -3.25 -8.67 7.96
C ALA A 139 -3.83 -9.14 9.30
N SER A 140 -4.27 -8.20 10.14
CA SER A 140 -4.92 -8.49 11.42
C SER A 140 -6.18 -9.34 11.28
N LEU A 141 -6.90 -9.22 10.16
CA LEU A 141 -8.13 -9.99 9.90
C LEU A 141 -7.84 -11.41 9.43
N VAL A 142 -6.74 -11.62 8.68
CA VAL A 142 -6.45 -12.92 8.05
C VAL A 142 -5.39 -13.74 8.77
N LYS A 143 -4.65 -13.13 9.69
CA LYS A 143 -3.71 -13.90 10.52
C LYS A 143 -4.46 -14.95 11.35
N PRO A 144 -3.86 -16.09 11.64
CA PRO A 144 -4.47 -17.06 12.55
C PRO A 144 -4.80 -16.42 13.90
N ALA A 145 -5.96 -16.73 14.44
CA ALA A 145 -6.42 -16.21 15.73
C ALA A 145 -5.39 -16.51 16.84
N GLY A 146 -5.08 -15.50 17.67
CA GLY A 146 -4.12 -15.64 18.76
C GLY A 146 -2.66 -15.73 18.35
N ARG A 147 -2.32 -15.71 17.05
CA ARG A 147 -0.93 -15.69 16.57
C ARG A 147 -0.53 -14.29 16.12
N PRO A 148 0.73 -13.87 16.33
CA PRO A 148 1.28 -12.67 15.70
C PRO A 148 1.45 -12.87 14.20
N ALA A 149 1.64 -11.76 13.46
CA ALA A 149 1.97 -11.80 12.04
C ALA A 149 3.17 -10.89 11.73
N VAL A 150 3.98 -11.33 10.76
CA VAL A 150 5.00 -10.54 10.08
C VAL A 150 4.52 -10.27 8.67
N ILE A 151 4.45 -8.99 8.30
CA ILE A 151 4.00 -8.55 6.99
C ILE A 151 5.20 -8.05 6.20
N VAL A 152 5.43 -8.60 5.03
CA VAL A 152 6.48 -8.17 4.10
C VAL A 152 5.81 -7.54 2.89
N ASP A 153 5.97 -6.24 2.70
CA ASP A 153 5.51 -5.54 1.48
C ASP A 153 6.69 -5.25 0.57
N CYS A 154 6.67 -5.86 -0.60
CA CYS A 154 7.69 -5.76 -1.64
C CYS A 154 7.33 -4.67 -2.65
N GLY A 155 7.50 -3.40 -2.25
CA GLY A 155 7.21 -2.21 -3.03
C GLY A 155 8.46 -1.44 -3.48
N THR A 156 8.33 -0.12 -3.64
CA THR A 156 9.45 0.82 -3.88
C THR A 156 10.46 0.77 -2.74
N ALA A 157 10.00 0.78 -1.50
CA ALA A 157 10.72 0.29 -0.34
C ALA A 157 10.19 -1.11 0.00
N VAL A 158 10.97 -1.89 0.73
CA VAL A 158 10.49 -3.10 1.40
C VAL A 158 10.20 -2.75 2.84
N THR A 159 9.05 -3.13 3.33
CA THR A 159 8.76 -3.06 4.76
C THR A 159 8.61 -4.46 5.33
N VAL A 160 9.07 -4.65 6.56
CA VAL A 160 8.86 -5.86 7.35
C VAL A 160 8.22 -5.41 8.65
N ASP A 161 6.90 -5.53 8.73
CA ASP A 161 6.08 -5.01 9.81
C ASP A 161 5.54 -6.13 10.70
N MET A 162 5.26 -5.80 11.95
CA MET A 162 4.79 -6.76 12.95
C MET A 162 3.42 -6.36 13.49
N VAL A 163 2.54 -7.35 13.56
CA VAL A 163 1.25 -7.28 14.24
C VAL A 163 1.24 -8.30 15.37
N ALA A 164 0.91 -7.87 16.57
CA ALA A 164 0.82 -8.71 17.75
C ALA A 164 -0.33 -9.72 17.65
N ALA A 165 -0.33 -10.70 18.54
CA ALA A 165 -1.40 -11.71 18.63
C ALA A 165 -2.78 -11.07 18.83
N ASP A 166 -2.86 -9.98 19.60
CA ASP A 166 -4.08 -9.20 19.85
C ASP A 166 -4.44 -8.21 18.72
N GLY A 167 -3.68 -8.19 17.63
CA GLY A 167 -3.95 -7.36 16.45
C GLY A 167 -3.33 -5.97 16.47
N ARG A 168 -2.56 -5.58 17.49
CA ARG A 168 -1.89 -4.27 17.54
C ARG A 168 -0.68 -4.22 16.60
N PHE A 169 -0.51 -3.11 15.89
CA PHE A 169 0.69 -2.81 15.12
C PHE A 169 1.86 -2.47 16.05
N LEU A 170 2.97 -3.16 15.89
CA LEU A 170 4.16 -3.02 16.74
C LEU A 170 5.30 -2.24 16.07
N GLY A 171 5.17 -1.85 14.80
CA GLY A 171 6.26 -1.29 14.02
C GLY A 171 6.97 -2.34 13.19
N GLY A 172 8.19 -2.04 12.75
CA GLY A 172 8.94 -2.94 11.87
C GLY A 172 10.20 -2.29 11.30
N ALA A 173 10.68 -2.81 10.18
CA ALA A 173 11.86 -2.34 9.47
C ALA A 173 11.51 -1.86 8.06
N ILE A 174 12.29 -0.91 7.55
CA ILE A 174 12.19 -0.39 6.18
C ILE A 174 13.56 -0.49 5.53
N LEU A 175 13.60 -1.01 4.32
CA LEU A 175 14.82 -1.05 3.51
C LEU A 175 14.49 -0.65 2.06
N PRO A 176 15.48 -0.18 1.27
CA PRO A 176 15.25 0.17 -0.12
C PRO A 176 14.90 -1.08 -0.93
N GLY A 177 13.90 -0.97 -1.80
CA GLY A 177 13.61 -2.01 -2.79
C GLY A 177 14.65 -2.03 -3.92
N PRO A 178 14.65 -3.06 -4.79
CA PRO A 178 15.68 -3.26 -5.81
C PRO A 178 15.93 -2.05 -6.70
N ALA A 179 14.87 -1.34 -7.14
CA ALA A 179 15.00 -0.16 -7.97
C ALA A 179 15.64 1.02 -7.24
N LEU A 180 15.40 1.17 -5.94
CA LEU A 180 16.06 2.18 -5.12
C LEU A 180 17.54 1.84 -4.91
N MET A 181 17.86 0.55 -4.67
CA MET A 181 19.24 0.08 -4.54
C MET A 181 20.04 0.35 -5.82
N ALA A 182 19.48 0.01 -6.99
CA ALA A 182 20.13 0.24 -8.28
C ALA A 182 20.39 1.73 -8.51
N ARG A 183 19.41 2.59 -8.25
CA ARG A 183 19.60 4.05 -8.35
C ARG A 183 20.63 4.59 -7.38
N ALA A 184 20.60 4.13 -6.12
CA ALA A 184 21.57 4.58 -5.13
C ALA A 184 23.02 4.26 -5.54
N LEU A 185 23.28 3.12 -6.18
CA LEU A 185 24.58 2.77 -6.73
C LEU A 185 24.97 3.67 -7.89
N ALA A 186 24.05 3.94 -8.83
CA ALA A 186 24.31 4.81 -9.97
C ALA A 186 24.53 6.28 -9.55
N ASP A 187 23.67 6.79 -8.67
CA ASP A 187 23.70 8.20 -8.25
C ASP A 187 24.83 8.47 -7.22
N GLY A 188 25.16 7.48 -6.39
CA GLY A 188 26.15 7.58 -5.31
C GLY A 188 27.58 7.27 -5.74
N THR A 189 27.82 6.89 -7.00
CA THR A 189 29.17 6.55 -7.48
C THR A 189 29.45 7.13 -8.87
N SER A 190 30.72 7.37 -9.17
CA SER A 190 31.11 8.01 -10.43
C SER A 190 31.20 7.05 -11.62
N LYS A 191 31.23 5.73 -11.41
CA LYS A 191 31.54 4.75 -12.45
C LYS A 191 30.54 3.60 -12.56
N LEU A 192 29.64 3.45 -11.60
CA LEU A 192 28.65 2.38 -11.69
C LEU A 192 27.51 2.78 -12.63
N PRO A 193 27.16 1.95 -13.61
CA PRO A 193 26.10 2.27 -14.55
C PRO A 193 24.72 2.14 -13.87
N ALA A 194 23.74 2.85 -14.43
CA ALA A 194 22.34 2.59 -14.12
C ALA A 194 21.94 1.24 -14.69
N VAL A 195 21.48 0.35 -13.82
CA VAL A 195 20.96 -0.97 -14.22
C VAL A 195 19.45 -1.02 -14.00
N ALA A 196 18.74 -1.73 -14.86
CA ALA A 196 17.35 -2.05 -14.61
C ALA A 196 17.25 -2.95 -13.36
N ALA A 197 16.37 -2.59 -12.44
CA ALA A 197 16.12 -3.45 -11.30
C ALA A 197 15.50 -4.76 -11.79
N LEU A 198 16.15 -5.86 -11.53
CA LEU A 198 15.61 -7.19 -11.80
C LEU A 198 14.55 -7.47 -10.73
N VAL A 199 13.30 -7.29 -11.10
CA VAL A 199 12.13 -7.53 -10.26
C VAL A 199 11.40 -8.73 -10.84
N GLY A 200 11.61 -9.89 -10.26
CA GLY A 200 11.09 -11.17 -10.77
C GLY A 200 12.05 -11.86 -11.74
N GLY A 201 11.93 -13.17 -11.86
CA GLY A 201 12.78 -14.00 -12.71
C GLY A 201 13.87 -14.77 -11.95
N GLU A 202 14.75 -15.40 -12.69
CA GLU A 202 15.85 -16.18 -12.13
C GLU A 202 16.82 -15.30 -11.32
N LEU A 203 17.37 -15.87 -10.25
CA LEU A 203 18.43 -15.24 -9.47
C LEU A 203 19.63 -14.96 -10.38
N PRO A 204 20.20 -13.74 -10.32
CA PRO A 204 21.40 -13.43 -11.06
C PRO A 204 22.56 -14.37 -10.67
N ALA A 205 23.33 -14.78 -11.67
CA ALA A 205 24.44 -15.69 -11.45
C ALA A 205 25.54 -15.07 -10.56
N MET A 206 26.17 -15.91 -9.72
CA MET A 206 27.37 -15.56 -8.98
C MET A 206 28.55 -16.42 -9.47
N PRO A 207 29.72 -15.80 -9.77
CA PRO A 207 30.01 -14.37 -9.73
C PRO A 207 29.43 -13.63 -10.94
N GLY A 208 29.02 -12.35 -10.77
CA GLY A 208 28.71 -11.47 -11.91
C GLY A 208 29.97 -11.18 -12.70
N ARG A 209 29.94 -11.36 -14.02
CA ARG A 209 31.12 -11.24 -14.91
C ARG A 209 31.23 -9.89 -15.61
N SER A 210 30.34 -8.95 -15.34
CA SER A 210 30.41 -7.54 -15.72
C SER A 210 29.99 -6.69 -14.53
N THR A 211 30.19 -5.39 -14.62
CA THR A 211 29.77 -4.45 -13.57
C THR A 211 28.24 -4.52 -13.38
N GLU A 212 27.48 -4.54 -14.47
CA GLU A 212 26.02 -4.66 -14.43
C GLU A 212 25.58 -6.00 -13.79
N ALA A 213 26.21 -7.10 -14.20
CA ALA A 213 25.91 -8.42 -13.65
C ALA A 213 26.28 -8.51 -12.16
N ALA A 214 27.36 -7.86 -11.72
CA ALA A 214 27.75 -7.81 -10.33
C ALA A 214 26.77 -6.97 -9.48
N ILE A 215 26.32 -5.82 -10.02
CA ILE A 215 25.26 -5.02 -9.38
C ILE A 215 23.97 -5.84 -9.26
N ALA A 216 23.52 -6.47 -10.35
CA ALA A 216 22.32 -7.29 -10.36
C ALA A 216 22.40 -8.43 -9.33
N ALA A 217 23.55 -9.13 -9.28
CA ALA A 217 23.77 -10.21 -8.31
C ALA A 217 23.76 -9.68 -6.86
N GLY A 218 24.45 -8.57 -6.59
CA GLY A 218 24.48 -7.93 -5.28
C GLY A 218 23.09 -7.54 -4.79
N ILE A 219 22.26 -6.91 -5.66
CA ILE A 219 20.89 -6.52 -5.34
C ILE A 219 20.02 -7.77 -5.16
N GLY A 220 20.05 -8.71 -6.11
CA GLY A 220 19.17 -9.89 -6.11
C GLY A 220 19.39 -10.80 -4.90
N HIS A 221 20.64 -11.12 -4.59
CA HIS A 221 20.97 -11.94 -3.41
C HIS A 221 20.87 -11.14 -2.11
N GLY A 222 21.30 -9.86 -2.14
CA GLY A 222 21.27 -8.99 -0.97
C GLY A 222 19.87 -8.75 -0.44
N ILE A 223 18.90 -8.44 -1.30
CA ILE A 223 17.52 -8.19 -0.88
C ILE A 223 16.86 -9.45 -0.29
N ARG A 224 17.10 -10.63 -0.89
CA ARG A 224 16.60 -11.90 -0.35
C ARG A 224 17.19 -12.21 1.02
N GLY A 225 18.49 -12.04 1.18
CA GLY A 225 19.17 -12.25 2.48
C GLY A 225 18.66 -11.27 3.54
N ALA A 226 18.49 -9.99 3.18
CA ALA A 226 17.97 -8.98 4.08
C ALA A 226 16.53 -9.28 4.52
N VAL A 227 15.64 -9.61 3.59
CA VAL A 227 14.25 -9.97 3.89
C VAL A 227 14.19 -11.21 4.78
N ALA A 228 14.92 -12.29 4.42
CA ALA A 228 14.95 -13.52 5.22
C ALA A 228 15.43 -13.23 6.66
N ARG A 229 16.48 -12.43 6.82
CA ARG A 229 17.00 -12.07 8.13
C ARG A 229 16.01 -11.26 8.95
N LEU A 230 15.41 -10.21 8.37
CA LEU A 230 14.45 -9.37 9.06
C LEU A 230 13.20 -10.14 9.48
N VAL A 231 12.71 -11.06 8.65
CA VAL A 231 11.58 -11.93 9.00
C VAL A 231 11.97 -12.87 10.15
N ALA A 232 13.17 -13.42 10.13
CA ALA A 232 13.66 -14.28 11.22
C ALA A 232 13.74 -13.51 12.56
N GLU A 233 14.26 -12.28 12.54
CA GLU A 233 14.30 -11.42 13.73
C GLU A 233 12.90 -11.04 14.23
N ALA A 234 12.00 -10.68 13.31
CA ALA A 234 10.61 -10.35 13.65
C ALA A 234 9.87 -11.55 14.25
N ARG A 235 10.05 -12.75 13.69
CA ARG A 235 9.50 -14.00 14.25
C ARG A 235 10.07 -14.28 15.66
N ALA A 236 11.38 -14.16 15.84
CA ALA A 236 12.01 -14.36 17.14
C ALA A 236 11.47 -13.37 18.19
N ALA A 237 11.34 -12.09 17.83
CA ALA A 237 10.77 -11.06 18.69
C ALA A 237 9.28 -11.32 19.04
N SER A 238 8.58 -12.09 18.22
CA SER A 238 7.17 -12.48 18.42
C SER A 238 7.00 -13.81 19.14
N GLY A 239 8.05 -14.40 19.68
CA GLY A 239 8.01 -15.71 20.33
C GLY A 239 8.12 -16.92 19.39
N GLY A 240 8.50 -16.71 18.14
CA GLY A 240 8.82 -17.77 17.16
C GLY A 240 7.64 -18.25 16.30
N ASP A 241 6.40 -18.02 16.69
CA ASP A 241 5.20 -18.56 16.02
C ASP A 241 4.41 -17.50 15.23
N ALA A 242 5.08 -16.53 14.59
CA ALA A 242 4.41 -15.55 13.78
C ALA A 242 4.09 -16.09 12.37
N ALA A 243 2.85 -15.89 11.91
CA ALA A 243 2.49 -16.10 10.51
C ALA A 243 3.19 -15.06 9.62
N THR A 244 3.65 -15.46 8.45
CA THR A 244 4.24 -14.50 7.50
C THR A 244 3.29 -14.26 6.34
N ILE A 245 2.99 -12.98 6.10
CA ILE A 245 2.16 -12.51 4.99
C ILE A 245 3.06 -11.71 4.05
N LEU A 246 3.00 -12.04 2.77
CA LEU A 246 3.81 -11.44 1.72
C LEU A 246 2.91 -10.71 0.73
N THR A 247 3.24 -9.48 0.41
CA THR A 247 2.51 -8.65 -0.55
C THR A 247 3.48 -7.77 -1.36
N GLY A 248 2.95 -6.98 -2.28
CA GLY A 248 3.71 -6.06 -3.10
C GLY A 248 4.03 -6.57 -4.49
N GLY A 249 4.45 -5.65 -5.35
CA GLY A 249 4.54 -5.90 -6.81
C GLY A 249 5.63 -6.88 -7.25
N TRP A 250 6.57 -7.21 -6.37
CA TRP A 250 7.64 -8.18 -6.64
C TRP A 250 7.80 -9.21 -5.51
N ALA A 251 6.72 -9.48 -4.80
CA ALA A 251 6.64 -10.48 -3.73
C ALA A 251 7.17 -11.86 -4.16
N ASP A 252 6.86 -12.28 -5.39
CA ASP A 252 7.31 -13.58 -5.91
C ASP A 252 8.84 -13.71 -5.97
N ALA A 253 9.57 -12.60 -6.06
CA ALA A 253 11.03 -12.61 -6.11
C ALA A 253 11.71 -13.01 -4.79
N VAL A 254 11.00 -12.99 -3.67
CA VAL A 254 11.53 -13.41 -2.35
C VAL A 254 10.80 -14.63 -1.77
N ARG A 255 9.90 -15.22 -2.55
CA ARG A 255 9.10 -16.36 -2.09
C ARG A 255 9.94 -17.61 -1.77
N ASP A 256 11.04 -17.79 -2.50
CA ASP A 256 11.99 -18.90 -2.28
C ASP A 256 12.66 -18.87 -0.91
N VAL A 257 12.85 -17.67 -0.35
CA VAL A 257 13.44 -17.50 1.00
C VAL A 257 12.39 -17.39 2.11
N LEU A 258 11.11 -17.37 1.75
CA LEU A 258 9.96 -17.35 2.67
C LEU A 258 8.91 -18.40 2.26
N PRO A 259 9.27 -19.71 2.28
CA PRO A 259 8.42 -20.77 1.73
C PRO A 259 7.07 -20.90 2.42
N ASP A 260 6.99 -20.54 3.72
CA ASP A 260 5.77 -20.62 4.53
C ASP A 260 4.90 -19.33 4.46
N ALA A 261 5.33 -18.34 3.69
CA ALA A 261 4.59 -17.09 3.60
C ALA A 261 3.32 -17.25 2.75
N VAL A 262 2.22 -16.69 3.25
CA VAL A 262 0.98 -16.57 2.51
C VAL A 262 1.05 -15.29 1.66
N VAL A 263 0.95 -15.43 0.35
CA VAL A 263 0.93 -14.27 -0.56
C VAL A 263 -0.50 -13.73 -0.65
N ILE A 264 -0.68 -12.47 -0.29
CA ILE A 264 -1.95 -11.76 -0.40
C ILE A 264 -1.73 -10.52 -1.27
N PRO A 265 -2.13 -10.55 -2.55
CA PRO A 265 -2.09 -9.39 -3.41
C PRO A 265 -2.97 -8.25 -2.86
N ASP A 266 -2.62 -7.03 -3.18
CA ASP A 266 -3.42 -5.84 -2.88
C ASP A 266 -3.73 -5.59 -1.40
N LEU A 267 -2.92 -6.13 -0.50
CA LEU A 267 -3.14 -6.06 0.95
C LEU A 267 -3.33 -4.60 1.44
N VAL A 268 -2.59 -3.64 0.87
CA VAL A 268 -2.73 -2.21 1.19
C VAL A 268 -4.10 -1.69 0.77
N LEU A 269 -4.51 -1.94 -0.49
CA LEU A 269 -5.83 -1.52 -1.00
C LEU A 269 -6.97 -2.14 -0.19
N THR A 270 -6.84 -3.41 0.14
CA THR A 270 -7.78 -4.12 1.01
C THR A 270 -7.87 -3.46 2.39
N GLY A 271 -6.73 -3.08 2.95
CA GLY A 271 -6.68 -2.34 4.22
C GLY A 271 -7.33 -0.96 4.15
N ILE A 272 -7.13 -0.22 3.05
CA ILE A 272 -7.81 1.06 2.81
C ILE A 272 -9.32 0.87 2.78
N ALA A 273 -9.80 -0.21 2.17
CA ALA A 273 -11.23 -0.54 2.13
C ALA A 273 -11.83 -0.72 3.53
N LEU A 274 -11.06 -1.23 4.50
CA LEU A 274 -11.51 -1.36 5.89
C LEU A 274 -11.82 0.00 6.54
N GLY A 275 -11.15 1.07 6.10
CA GLY A 275 -11.44 2.45 6.49
C GLY A 275 -12.83 2.92 6.06
N ALA A 276 -13.44 2.29 5.06
CA ALA A 276 -14.81 2.58 4.64
C ALA A 276 -15.85 2.20 5.70
N GLY A 277 -15.67 1.07 6.38
CA GLY A 277 -16.64 0.53 7.34
C GLY A 277 -16.86 1.38 8.58
N ARG A 278 -15.84 2.12 9.05
CA ARG A 278 -16.00 3.06 10.19
C ARG A 278 -16.78 4.34 9.83
N ALA A 279 -16.92 4.62 8.54
CA ALA A 279 -17.66 5.80 8.06
C ALA A 279 -19.19 5.62 8.07
N CYS A 280 -19.66 4.39 8.03
CA CYS A 280 -21.11 4.08 8.01
C CYS A 280 -21.75 3.90 9.38
N GLY A 281 -21.05 4.20 10.49
CA GLY A 281 -21.65 4.19 11.85
C GLY A 281 -22.38 2.87 12.14
N ARG A 282 -21.63 1.78 12.30
CA ARG A 282 -22.12 0.55 12.95
C ARG A 282 -21.48 0.42 14.31
#